data_90114f35fdc1435ca0ca4d83522fba77
#
_entry.id   90114f35fdc1435ca0ca4d83522fba77
#
_cell.length_a   1.000
_cell.length_b   1.000
_cell.length_c   1.000
_cell.angle_alpha   90.00
_cell.angle_beta   90.00
_cell.angle_gamma   90.00
#
_symmetry.space_group_name_H-M   'P 1'
#
loop_
_entity.id
_entity.type
_entity.pdbx_description
1 polymer ?
#
loop_
_entity_poly.entity_id
_entity_poly.type
_entity_poly.pdbx_seq_one_letter_code
_entity_poly.pdbx_strand_id
1 'polypeptide(L)'
;MSTSEPITEQSDAAPDRCALEIHSLDNAAKAVDQALQALGQASQDLYRCRYGDREVNAALEWNSESEIEGGPLSRELRADAIVIERLRKVVAEFAQEKKT
;
A
#
# COMPACT_ATOMS: atom_id res chain seq x y z
N MET A 1 16.95 -14.02 -39.95
CA MET A 1 16.74 -13.94 -39.53
C MET A 1 16.65 -13.62 -38.83
N SER A 2 16.87 -13.88 -38.97
CA SER A 2 16.62 -13.74 -38.19
C SER A 2 16.41 -13.55 -37.35
N THR A 3 16.45 -13.59 -37.39
CA THR A 3 16.04 -13.49 -36.50
C THR A 3 15.83 -13.60 -35.68
N SER A 4 16.10 -13.83 -35.86
CA SER A 4 15.72 -13.99 -35.03
C SER A 4 15.69 -14.13 -34.20
N GLU A 5 15.77 -14.20 -34.23
CA GLU A 5 15.59 -14.34 -33.46
C GLU A 5 15.71 -14.39 -32.62
N PRO A 6 16.20 -14.53 -33.06
CA PRO A 6 16.16 -14.57 -32.02
C PRO A 6 16.02 -14.69 -31.14
N ILE A 7 15.89 -14.95 -31.22
CA ILE A 7 15.46 -15.09 -30.43
C ILE A 7 15.58 -15.61 -29.64
N THR A 8 15.91 -15.90 -29.78
CA THR A 8 15.82 -16.34 -29.06
C THR A 8 16.06 -16.57 -28.24
N GLU A 9 16.47 -16.69 -28.46
CA GLU A 9 16.42 -16.77 -27.70
C GLU A 9 16.30 -16.77 -26.78
N GLN A 10 16.42 -16.76 -26.70
CA GLN A 10 15.92 -16.43 -25.82
C GLN A 10 15.61 -16.83 -25.05
N SER A 11 15.48 -17.13 -25.06
CA SER A 11 14.67 -17.79 -24.31
C SER A 11 15.14 -18.19 -23.08
N ASP A 12 16.00 -18.64 -23.11
CA ASP A 12 16.53 -19.02 -21.99
C ASP A 12 16.64 -17.97 -21.08
N ALA A 13 16.60 -16.82 -21.42
CA ALA A 13 16.63 -15.76 -20.49
C ALA A 13 15.25 -15.55 -20.00
N ALA A 14 14.78 -16.46 -19.21
CA ALA A 14 13.44 -16.37 -18.68
C ALA A 14 13.14 -15.07 -17.98
N PRO A 15 14.05 -14.47 -17.16
CA PRO A 15 13.75 -13.17 -16.56
C PRO A 15 13.51 -12.09 -17.61
N ASP A 16 14.24 -12.16 -18.73
CA ASP A 16 14.08 -11.16 -19.76
C ASP A 16 12.79 -11.34 -20.53
N ARG A 17 12.31 -12.56 -20.60
CA ARG A 17 11.07 -12.82 -21.32
C ARG A 17 9.89 -12.10 -20.72
N CYS A 18 9.91 -11.94 -19.40
CA CYS A 18 8.78 -11.39 -18.71
C CYS A 18 9.06 -9.98 -18.16
N ALA A 19 10.08 -9.32 -18.70
CA ALA A 19 10.49 -8.04 -18.15
C ALA A 19 9.38 -7.01 -18.20
N LEU A 20 8.62 -6.96 -19.29
CA LEU A 20 7.54 -6.01 -19.42
C LEU A 20 6.42 -6.30 -18.43
N GLU A 21 6.11 -7.58 -18.27
CA GLU A 21 5.05 -7.97 -17.36
C GLU A 21 5.43 -7.71 -15.91
N ILE A 22 6.69 -7.95 -15.57
CA ILE A 22 7.19 -7.65 -14.24
C ILE A 22 7.12 -6.15 -13.97
N HIS A 23 7.51 -5.36 -14.96
CA HIS A 23 7.43 -3.91 -14.82
C HIS A 23 5.99 -3.46 -14.64
N SER A 24 5.09 -4.05 -15.40
CA SER A 24 3.67 -3.73 -15.31
C SER A 24 3.13 -4.10 -13.92
N LEU A 25 3.54 -5.25 -13.41
CA LEU A 25 3.14 -5.68 -12.07
C LEU A 25 3.65 -4.71 -11.01
N ASP A 26 4.91 -4.28 -11.13
CA ASP A 26 5.46 -3.30 -10.20
C ASP A 26 4.68 -2.00 -10.22
N ASN A 27 4.36 -1.53 -11.41
CA ASN A 27 3.62 -0.28 -11.54
C ASN A 27 2.23 -0.40 -10.92
N ALA A 28 1.58 -1.53 -11.16
CA ALA A 28 0.25 -1.77 -10.59
C ALA A 28 0.32 -1.82 -9.07
N ALA A 29 1.33 -2.50 -8.54
CA ALA A 29 1.46 -2.59 -7.09
C ALA A 29 1.71 -1.22 -6.47
N LYS A 30 2.52 -0.38 -7.13
CA LYS A 30 2.75 0.98 -6.65
C LYS A 30 1.47 1.80 -6.68
N ALA A 31 0.67 1.62 -7.73
CA ALA A 31 -0.60 2.34 -7.85
C ALA A 31 -1.54 1.95 -6.72
N VAL A 32 -1.59 0.66 -6.39
CA VAL A 32 -2.42 0.21 -5.28
C VAL A 32 -1.91 0.77 -3.96
N ASP A 33 -0.59 0.77 -3.76
CA ASP A 33 -0.03 1.33 -2.54
C ASP A 33 -0.38 2.79 -2.39
N GLN A 34 -0.28 3.56 -3.46
CA GLN A 34 -0.64 4.97 -3.44
C GLN A 34 -2.13 5.15 -3.17
N ALA A 35 -2.96 4.28 -3.74
CA ALA A 35 -4.40 4.34 -3.50
C ALA A 35 -4.72 4.03 -2.03
N LEU A 36 -4.01 3.09 -1.44
CA LEU A 36 -4.22 2.78 -0.02
C LEU A 36 -3.82 3.94 0.87
N GLN A 37 -2.71 4.61 0.53
CA GLN A 37 -2.32 5.80 1.28
C GLN A 37 -3.36 6.90 1.15
N ALA A 38 -3.89 7.09 -0.06
CA ALA A 38 -4.93 8.08 -0.28
C ALA A 38 -6.21 7.72 0.47
N LEU A 39 -6.51 6.43 0.54
CA LEU A 39 -7.68 5.98 1.29
C LEU A 39 -7.53 6.29 2.78
N GLY A 40 -6.34 6.06 3.32
CA GLY A 40 -6.08 6.40 4.71
C GLY A 40 -6.23 7.88 4.97
N GLN A 41 -5.71 8.71 4.07
CA GLN A 41 -5.83 10.15 4.21
C GLN A 41 -7.29 10.60 4.11
N ALA A 42 -8.03 10.02 3.17
CA ALA A 42 -9.44 10.36 2.99
C ALA A 42 -10.24 9.99 4.23
N SER A 43 -9.91 8.87 4.86
CA SER A 43 -10.57 8.47 6.10
C SER A 43 -10.33 9.49 7.20
N GLN A 44 -9.08 9.95 7.33
CA GLN A 44 -8.79 10.98 8.31
C GLN A 44 -9.53 12.28 8.00
N ASP A 45 -9.60 12.64 6.73
CA ASP A 45 -10.29 13.85 6.34
C ASP A 45 -11.78 13.76 6.69
N LEU A 46 -12.36 12.58 6.56
CA LEU A 46 -13.74 12.38 6.93
C LEU A 46 -13.94 12.56 8.43
N TYR A 47 -13.02 12.03 9.23
CA TYR A 47 -13.07 12.24 10.67
C TYR A 47 -12.95 13.72 11.02
N ARG A 48 -12.07 14.46 10.31
CA ARG A 48 -11.92 15.88 10.54
C ARG A 48 -13.22 16.63 10.23
N CYS A 49 -13.92 16.19 9.20
CA CYS A 49 -15.19 16.78 8.86
C CYS A 49 -16.23 16.54 9.96
N ARG A 50 -16.21 15.35 10.55
CA ARG A 50 -17.20 14.97 11.55
C ARG A 50 -16.91 15.52 12.93
N TYR A 51 -15.63 15.53 13.32
CA TYR A 51 -15.26 15.86 14.71
C TYR A 51 -14.44 17.13 14.83
N GLY A 52 -13.94 17.67 13.73
CA GLY A 52 -13.12 18.88 13.76
C GLY A 52 -11.63 18.57 13.80
N ASP A 53 -10.85 19.50 13.27
CA ASP A 53 -9.40 19.32 13.17
C ASP A 53 -8.75 19.16 14.53
N ARG A 54 -9.21 19.92 15.51
CA ARG A 54 -8.62 19.89 16.85
C ARG A 54 -8.76 18.50 17.46
N GLU A 55 -9.96 17.94 17.39
CA GLU A 55 -10.21 16.63 17.98
C GLU A 55 -9.38 15.55 17.32
N VAL A 56 -9.32 15.58 15.99
CA VAL A 56 -8.56 14.58 15.27
C VAL A 56 -7.07 14.73 15.54
N ASN A 57 -6.56 15.95 15.56
CA ASN A 57 -5.14 16.16 15.84
C ASN A 57 -4.78 15.68 17.23
N ALA A 58 -5.63 15.92 18.20
CA ALA A 58 -5.38 15.45 19.55
C ALA A 58 -5.37 13.93 19.62
N ALA A 59 -6.31 13.30 18.90
CA ALA A 59 -6.38 11.85 18.87
C ALA A 59 -5.17 11.23 18.20
N LEU A 60 -4.66 11.87 17.14
CA LEU A 60 -3.50 11.37 16.45
C LEU A 60 -2.23 11.48 17.27
N GLU A 61 -2.16 12.49 18.13
CA GLU A 61 -0.98 12.66 18.98
C GLU A 61 -0.99 11.75 20.18
N TRP A 62 -2.10 11.06 20.40
CA TRP A 62 -2.22 10.23 21.59
C TRP A 62 -1.21 9.08 21.57
N ASN A 63 -0.55 8.90 22.71
CA ASN A 63 0.46 7.87 22.81
C ASN A 63 -0.19 6.50 22.94
N SER A 64 0.32 5.54 22.20
CA SER A 64 -0.27 4.22 22.16
C SER A 64 -0.17 3.46 23.47
N GLU A 65 0.70 3.90 24.37
CA GLU A 65 0.85 3.16 25.63
C GLU A 65 -0.36 3.27 26.52
N SER A 66 -1.18 4.26 26.31
CA SER A 66 -2.36 4.45 27.13
C SER A 66 -3.61 4.48 26.27
N GLU A 67 -3.74 3.50 25.42
CA GLU A 67 -4.85 3.51 24.47
C GLU A 67 -6.21 3.52 25.15
N ILE A 68 -6.32 3.00 26.35
CA ILE A 68 -7.60 3.04 27.06
C ILE A 68 -8.01 4.48 27.30
N GLU A 69 -7.04 5.33 27.63
CA GLU A 69 -7.32 6.72 27.92
C GLU A 69 -7.43 7.57 26.67
N GLY A 70 -7.03 7.01 25.53
CA GLY A 70 -7.08 7.75 24.28
C GLY A 70 -8.48 7.99 23.76
N GLY A 71 -9.44 7.22 24.25
CA GLY A 71 -10.80 7.40 23.83
C GLY A 71 -11.15 6.71 22.52
N PRO A 72 -12.45 6.73 22.18
CA PRO A 72 -12.91 5.98 21.00
C PRO A 72 -12.32 6.46 19.69
N LEU A 73 -12.19 7.78 19.53
CA LEU A 73 -11.67 8.33 18.28
C LEU A 73 -10.23 7.91 18.05
N SER A 74 -9.42 7.98 19.11
CA SER A 74 -8.03 7.59 19.01
C SER A 74 -7.92 6.11 18.61
N ARG A 75 -8.76 5.27 19.20
CA ARG A 75 -8.74 3.85 18.88
C ARG A 75 -9.17 3.58 17.45
N GLU A 76 -10.18 4.32 16.97
CA GLU A 76 -10.64 4.15 15.59
C GLU A 76 -9.56 4.56 14.59
N LEU A 77 -8.92 5.68 14.84
CA LEU A 77 -7.86 6.14 13.94
C LEU A 77 -6.71 5.15 13.90
N ARG A 78 -6.35 4.60 15.06
CA ARG A 78 -5.29 3.61 15.11
C ARG A 78 -5.69 2.33 14.39
N ALA A 79 -6.91 1.87 14.58
CA ALA A 79 -7.40 0.68 13.94
C ALA A 79 -7.38 0.84 12.42
N ASP A 80 -7.79 2.01 11.93
CA ASP A 80 -7.77 2.28 10.49
C ASP A 80 -6.36 2.27 9.96
N ALA A 81 -5.42 2.87 10.69
CA ALA A 81 -4.03 2.89 10.27
C ALA A 81 -3.47 1.47 10.18
N ILE A 82 -3.83 0.63 11.13
CA ILE A 82 -3.38 -0.76 11.12
C ILE A 82 -3.93 -1.50 9.90
N VAL A 83 -5.19 -1.28 9.58
CA VAL A 83 -5.80 -1.92 8.41
C VAL A 83 -5.07 -1.49 7.13
N ILE A 84 -4.84 -0.19 6.96
CA ILE A 84 -4.18 0.32 5.77
C ILE A 84 -2.77 -0.24 5.67
N GLU A 85 -2.03 -0.22 6.78
CA GLU A 85 -0.66 -0.73 6.78
C GLU A 85 -0.61 -2.22 6.44
N ARG A 86 -1.57 -2.96 6.96
CA ARG A 86 -1.66 -4.39 6.70
C ARG A 86 -1.94 -4.68 5.24
N LEU A 87 -2.86 -3.91 4.64
CA LEU A 87 -3.18 -4.07 3.23
C LEU A 87 -1.98 -3.71 2.34
N ARG A 88 -1.27 -2.66 2.69
CA ARG A 88 -0.09 -2.26 1.94
C ARG A 88 0.97 -3.37 1.98
N LYS A 89 1.14 -3.97 3.14
CA LYS A 89 2.12 -5.04 3.30
C LYS A 89 1.73 -6.27 2.48
N VAL A 90 0.44 -6.62 2.50
CA VAL A 90 -0.04 -7.77 1.73
C VAL A 90 0.19 -7.55 0.25
N VAL A 91 -0.09 -6.35 -0.24
CA VAL A 91 0.11 -6.03 -1.66
C VAL A 91 1.59 -6.13 -2.02
N ALA A 92 2.47 -5.59 -1.17
CA ALA A 92 3.90 -5.63 -1.43
C ALA A 92 4.41 -7.07 -1.47
N GLU A 93 3.96 -7.89 -0.54
CA GLU A 93 4.37 -9.29 -0.50
C GLU A 93 3.84 -10.07 -1.69
N PHE A 94 2.60 -9.79 -2.06
CA PHE A 94 2.02 -10.43 -3.24
C PHE A 94 2.84 -10.11 -4.49
N ALA A 95 3.15 -8.85 -4.69
CA ALA A 95 3.91 -8.43 -5.87
C ALA A 95 5.30 -9.06 -5.88
N GLN A 96 5.96 -9.07 -4.71
CA GLN A 96 7.29 -9.66 -4.61
C GLN A 96 7.24 -11.16 -4.91
N GLU A 97 6.22 -11.83 -4.40
CA GLU A 97 6.07 -13.25 -4.62
C GLU A 97 5.88 -13.56 -6.09
N LYS A 98 5.12 -12.74 -6.80
CA LYS A 98 4.86 -12.98 -8.21
C LYS A 98 6.09 -12.76 -9.08
N LYS A 99 7.02 -11.92 -8.62
CA LYS A 99 8.21 -11.63 -9.39
C LYS A 99 9.25 -12.73 -9.27
N THR A 100 9.18 -13.57 -8.28
CA THR A 100 10.09 -14.67 -8.13
C THR A 100 9.49 -15.94 -8.72
#